data_ece8566a5d387aefe98de4bbd950f169
#
_entry.id   ece8566a5d387aefe98de4bbd950f169
#
_cell.length_a   1.000
_cell.length_b   1.000
_cell.length_c   1.000
_cell.angle_alpha   90.00
_cell.angle_beta   90.00
_cell.angle_gamma   90.00
#
_symmetry.space_group_name_H-M   'P 1'
#
loop_
_entity.id
_entity.type
_entity.pdbx_description
1 polymer ?
#
loop_
_entity_poly.entity_id
_entity_poly.type
_entity_poly.pdbx_seq_one_letter_code
_entity_poly.pdbx_strand_id
1 'polypeptide(L)'
;MPRTVRQYWHGLSGRTVLNFNWNEIDHDSTVWVTVSEYSVNAADVKHSPRFVGDANVRVGNISPHSPPYDPNHGVTFVVNVDWGAPLNIVTDITVLDAKPDYRLWDYQRLAFNMQAQTQSNWCWAAVATSVALYYNAASTWTQCTVANSQTGQTNCCTPAGASGTACNSQQPLDNPLRIVGHLNRMVANRVDFAEVESEVKAGRPLCVRIGWSAGGGHFCTAIGVDAPGDQAIVAVDDPIYGKSDQVYNTLATSYQGSGTWTHSYYTRA
;
A
#
# COMPACT_ATOMS: atom_id res chain seq x y z
N MET A 1 -16.40 -17.67 -20.25
CA MET A 1 -17.52 -17.47 -19.30
C MET A 1 -17.12 -18.08 -17.96
N PRO A 2 -17.35 -17.41 -16.82
CA PRO A 2 -17.06 -18.00 -15.53
C PRO A 2 -17.65 -19.39 -15.39
N ARG A 3 -16.90 -20.31 -14.79
CA ARG A 3 -17.33 -21.67 -14.51
C ARG A 3 -17.35 -21.91 -13.03
N THR A 4 -18.37 -22.60 -12.54
CA THR A 4 -18.53 -22.92 -11.11
C THR A 4 -18.73 -24.41 -10.93
N VAL A 5 -18.03 -24.99 -9.97
CA VAL A 5 -18.25 -26.35 -9.47
C VAL A 5 -18.66 -26.28 -8.01
N ARG A 6 -19.58 -27.16 -7.63
CA ARG A 6 -20.02 -27.32 -6.24
C ARG A 6 -19.40 -28.57 -5.65
N GLN A 7 -18.73 -28.42 -4.50
CA GLN A 7 -18.11 -29.51 -3.78
C GLN A 7 -18.69 -29.62 -2.36
N TYR A 8 -19.09 -30.84 -1.99
CA TYR A 8 -19.62 -31.18 -0.68
C TYR A 8 -18.54 -31.83 0.18
N TRP A 9 -18.41 -31.35 1.41
CA TRP A 9 -17.44 -31.81 2.41
C TRP A 9 -18.18 -32.25 3.65
N HIS A 10 -17.84 -33.43 4.18
CA HIS A 10 -18.52 -33.99 5.34
C HIS A 10 -17.65 -33.85 6.59
N GLY A 11 -18.26 -33.47 7.70
CA GLY A 11 -17.65 -33.54 9.02
C GLY A 11 -16.44 -32.62 9.21
N LEU A 12 -16.46 -31.40 8.67
CA LEU A 12 -15.39 -30.45 8.88
C LEU A 12 -15.49 -29.78 10.26
N SER A 13 -14.34 -29.58 10.92
CA SER A 13 -14.24 -28.87 12.18
C SER A 13 -12.93 -28.11 12.29
N GLY A 14 -12.93 -26.99 13.01
CA GLY A 14 -11.76 -26.14 13.19
C GLY A 14 -11.17 -25.64 11.87
N ARG A 15 -9.85 -25.48 11.82
CA ARG A 15 -9.12 -25.06 10.64
C ARG A 15 -8.76 -26.27 9.76
N THR A 16 -9.39 -26.38 8.61
CA THR A 16 -9.16 -27.46 7.66
C THR A 16 -8.62 -26.91 6.35
N VAL A 17 -7.53 -27.50 5.84
CA VAL A 17 -6.99 -27.21 4.51
C VAL A 17 -7.65 -28.16 3.53
N LEU A 18 -8.25 -27.64 2.48
CA LEU A 18 -8.92 -28.39 1.43
C LEU A 18 -8.22 -28.15 0.11
N ASN A 19 -8.13 -29.21 -0.70
CA ASN A 19 -7.62 -29.14 -2.05
C ASN A 19 -8.69 -29.66 -3.02
N PHE A 20 -8.87 -28.96 -4.13
CA PHE A 20 -9.78 -29.36 -5.21
C PHE A 20 -9.05 -29.27 -6.56
N ASN A 21 -8.76 -30.44 -7.15
CA ASN A 21 -8.12 -30.52 -8.44
C ASN A 21 -9.14 -30.32 -9.57
N TRP A 22 -8.87 -29.36 -10.43
CA TRP A 22 -9.73 -29.02 -11.55
C TRP A 22 -8.92 -28.41 -12.69
N ASN A 23 -8.91 -29.02 -13.86
CA ASN A 23 -8.08 -28.63 -15.01
C ASN A 23 -8.42 -27.25 -15.60
N GLU A 24 -9.50 -26.62 -15.17
CA GLU A 24 -9.87 -25.27 -15.57
C GLU A 24 -9.11 -24.19 -14.77
N ILE A 25 -8.37 -24.58 -13.74
CA ILE A 25 -7.65 -23.67 -12.85
C ILE A 25 -6.16 -23.77 -13.12
N ASP A 26 -5.55 -22.66 -13.46
CA ASP A 26 -4.09 -22.47 -13.51
C ASP A 26 -3.61 -21.69 -12.27
N HIS A 27 -2.30 -21.70 -12.01
CA HIS A 27 -1.71 -20.96 -10.90
C HIS A 27 -1.98 -19.45 -10.95
N ASP A 28 -2.30 -18.90 -12.12
CA ASP A 28 -2.62 -17.51 -12.39
C ASP A 28 -4.13 -17.24 -12.52
N SER A 29 -4.97 -18.23 -12.26
CA SER A 29 -6.44 -18.06 -12.33
C SER A 29 -6.97 -17.20 -11.19
N THR A 30 -7.98 -16.37 -11.47
CA THR A 30 -8.79 -15.74 -10.43
C THR A 30 -9.87 -16.71 -9.99
N VAL A 31 -9.80 -17.14 -8.72
CA VAL A 31 -10.73 -18.12 -8.16
C VAL A 31 -11.47 -17.53 -6.96
N TRP A 32 -12.78 -17.66 -6.98
CA TRP A 32 -13.65 -17.36 -5.84
C TRP A 32 -14.14 -18.66 -5.22
N VAL A 33 -14.13 -18.71 -3.89
CA VAL A 33 -14.70 -19.82 -3.13
C VAL A 33 -15.71 -19.26 -2.15
N THR A 34 -16.96 -19.71 -2.24
CA THR A 34 -17.99 -19.42 -1.25
C THR A 34 -18.22 -20.65 -0.38
N VAL A 35 -18.73 -20.45 0.83
CA VAL A 35 -18.94 -21.53 1.80
C VAL A 35 -20.31 -21.38 2.48
N SER A 36 -20.98 -22.50 2.72
CA SER A 36 -22.17 -22.55 3.58
C SER A 36 -22.34 -23.95 4.20
N GLU A 37 -23.18 -24.05 5.20
CA GLU A 37 -23.62 -25.33 5.73
C GLU A 37 -24.65 -25.98 4.79
N TYR A 38 -24.76 -27.31 4.83
CA TYR A 38 -25.82 -28.02 4.12
C TYR A 38 -26.34 -29.22 4.92
N SER A 39 -27.59 -29.57 4.68
CA SER A 39 -28.21 -30.80 5.18
C SER A 39 -28.17 -31.88 4.11
N VAL A 40 -27.69 -33.08 4.45
CA VAL A 40 -27.57 -34.17 3.51
C VAL A 40 -28.96 -34.59 3.03
N ASN A 41 -29.20 -34.49 1.71
CA ASN A 41 -30.32 -35.15 1.06
C ASN A 41 -29.87 -36.53 0.59
N ALA A 42 -30.23 -37.59 1.33
CA ALA A 42 -29.80 -38.95 1.04
C ALA A 42 -30.34 -39.49 -0.31
N ALA A 43 -31.48 -38.98 -0.78
CA ALA A 43 -32.08 -39.37 -2.06
C ALA A 43 -31.40 -38.68 -3.27
N ASP A 44 -30.90 -37.47 -3.10
CA ASP A 44 -30.22 -36.69 -4.12
C ASP A 44 -29.21 -35.70 -3.50
N VAL A 45 -28.00 -36.18 -3.32
CA VAL A 45 -26.93 -35.38 -2.69
C VAL A 45 -26.62 -34.10 -3.46
N LYS A 46 -26.79 -34.10 -4.79
CA LYS A 46 -26.53 -32.89 -5.63
C LYS A 46 -27.50 -31.73 -5.34
N HIS A 47 -28.67 -32.06 -4.80
CA HIS A 47 -29.70 -31.09 -4.44
C HIS A 47 -29.86 -30.96 -2.92
N SER A 48 -28.80 -31.24 -2.15
CA SER A 48 -28.78 -31.00 -0.71
C SER A 48 -29.01 -29.53 -0.41
N PRO A 49 -30.01 -29.20 0.46
CA PRO A 49 -30.33 -27.81 0.76
C PRO A 49 -29.23 -27.16 1.59
N ARG A 50 -28.91 -25.91 1.24
CA ARG A 50 -27.99 -25.08 1.98
C ARG A 50 -28.75 -24.17 2.95
N PHE A 51 -28.11 -23.83 4.07
CA PHE A 51 -28.70 -22.94 5.05
C PHE A 51 -27.60 -22.12 5.74
N VAL A 52 -28.03 -21.08 6.46
CA VAL A 52 -27.19 -20.31 7.37
C VAL A 52 -27.54 -20.79 8.78
N GLY A 53 -26.60 -21.50 9.42
CA GLY A 53 -26.70 -21.91 10.82
C GLY A 53 -26.08 -20.87 11.77
N ASP A 54 -25.97 -21.25 13.03
CA ASP A 54 -25.35 -20.42 14.06
C ASP A 54 -23.80 -20.50 14.05
N ALA A 55 -23.23 -21.45 13.32
CA ALA A 55 -21.79 -21.62 13.22
C ALA A 55 -21.12 -20.50 12.40
N ASN A 56 -19.97 -20.03 12.89
CA ASN A 56 -19.16 -19.09 12.13
C ASN A 56 -18.25 -19.87 11.17
N VAL A 57 -18.66 -19.99 9.91
CA VAL A 57 -17.93 -20.69 8.86
C VAL A 57 -17.32 -19.68 7.91
N ARG A 58 -15.99 -19.78 7.70
CA ARG A 58 -15.22 -18.86 6.85
C ARG A 58 -14.29 -19.62 5.91
N VAL A 59 -14.12 -19.09 4.70
CA VAL A 59 -13.11 -19.52 3.75
C VAL A 59 -12.01 -18.45 3.65
N GLY A 60 -10.77 -18.89 3.47
CA GLY A 60 -9.63 -17.99 3.29
C GLY A 60 -8.42 -18.71 2.70
N ASN A 61 -7.32 -17.96 2.50
CA ASN A 61 -6.08 -18.47 1.92
C ASN A 61 -6.33 -19.26 0.63
N ILE A 62 -7.08 -18.67 -0.32
CA ILE A 62 -7.39 -19.30 -1.60
C ILE A 62 -6.13 -19.20 -2.47
N SER A 63 -5.58 -20.36 -2.86
CA SER A 63 -4.35 -20.47 -3.63
C SER A 63 -4.56 -21.36 -4.84
N PRO A 64 -4.78 -20.79 -6.04
CA PRO A 64 -4.74 -21.54 -7.30
C PRO A 64 -3.36 -22.14 -7.54
N HIS A 65 -3.29 -23.32 -8.15
CA HIS A 65 -2.03 -23.99 -8.44
C HIS A 65 -2.08 -24.78 -9.76
N SER A 66 -0.94 -24.87 -10.43
CA SER A 66 -0.73 -25.70 -11.64
C SER A 66 0.77 -25.84 -11.93
N PRO A 67 1.16 -26.66 -12.91
CA PRO A 67 2.54 -26.66 -13.40
C PRO A 67 3.02 -25.26 -13.84
N PRO A 68 4.29 -24.91 -13.62
CA PRO A 68 5.38 -25.77 -13.11
C PRO A 68 5.45 -25.86 -11.57
N TYR A 69 4.62 -25.15 -10.82
CA TYR A 69 4.72 -24.99 -9.36
C TYR A 69 4.06 -26.14 -8.58
N ASP A 70 3.05 -26.78 -9.17
CA ASP A 70 2.34 -27.95 -8.64
C ASP A 70 2.07 -28.92 -9.78
N PRO A 71 2.19 -30.24 -9.60
CA PRO A 71 1.92 -31.21 -10.67
C PRO A 71 0.45 -31.24 -11.10
N ASN A 72 -0.48 -30.76 -10.27
CA ASN A 72 -1.90 -30.77 -10.53
C ASN A 72 -2.44 -29.36 -10.75
N HIS A 73 -3.45 -29.25 -11.59
CA HIS A 73 -4.28 -28.04 -11.70
C HIS A 73 -5.35 -28.04 -10.61
N GLY A 74 -5.56 -26.91 -9.95
CA GLY A 74 -6.59 -26.83 -8.93
C GLY A 74 -6.47 -25.62 -8.01
N VAL A 75 -7.16 -25.73 -6.88
CA VAL A 75 -7.12 -24.70 -5.84
C VAL A 75 -7.04 -25.32 -4.46
N THR A 76 -6.12 -24.82 -3.65
CA THR A 76 -6.02 -25.11 -2.22
C THR A 76 -6.56 -23.90 -1.44
N PHE A 77 -7.37 -24.16 -0.42
CA PHE A 77 -7.94 -23.12 0.42
C PHE A 77 -8.19 -23.62 1.84
N VAL A 78 -8.44 -22.70 2.76
CA VAL A 78 -8.71 -22.99 4.16
C VAL A 78 -10.19 -22.77 4.44
N VAL A 79 -10.84 -23.73 5.09
CA VAL A 79 -12.14 -23.54 5.73
C VAL A 79 -11.95 -23.56 7.24
N ASN A 80 -12.46 -22.54 7.91
CA ASN A 80 -12.53 -22.49 9.36
C ASN A 80 -13.99 -22.71 9.78
N VAL A 81 -14.22 -23.72 10.60
CA VAL A 81 -15.52 -24.03 11.23
C VAL A 81 -15.40 -23.78 12.70
N ASP A 82 -15.93 -22.66 13.14
CA ASP A 82 -15.95 -22.27 14.57
C ASP A 82 -17.27 -22.73 15.18
N TRP A 83 -17.28 -24.02 15.54
CA TRP A 83 -18.44 -24.71 16.13
C TRP A 83 -17.99 -25.89 16.97
N GLY A 84 -18.81 -26.25 17.98
CA GLY A 84 -18.51 -27.31 18.94
C GLY A 84 -18.58 -28.74 18.40
N ALA A 85 -19.04 -28.95 17.17
CA ALA A 85 -19.17 -30.24 16.53
C ALA A 85 -18.81 -30.16 15.04
N PRO A 86 -18.40 -31.27 14.37
CA PRO A 86 -18.16 -31.30 12.94
C PRO A 86 -19.43 -30.97 12.15
N LEU A 87 -19.27 -30.15 11.09
CA LEU A 87 -20.36 -29.72 10.20
C LEU A 87 -20.20 -30.23 8.79
N ASN A 88 -21.31 -30.36 8.08
CA ASN A 88 -21.32 -30.61 6.66
C ASN A 88 -21.26 -29.26 5.91
N ILE A 89 -20.24 -29.08 5.12
CA ILE A 89 -19.92 -27.82 4.45
C ILE A 89 -19.97 -28.03 2.93
N VAL A 90 -20.57 -27.08 2.22
CA VAL A 90 -20.54 -27.02 0.77
C VAL A 90 -19.80 -25.78 0.32
N THR A 91 -18.98 -25.94 -0.70
CA THR A 91 -18.26 -24.82 -1.36
C THR A 91 -18.69 -24.72 -2.81
N ASP A 92 -18.90 -23.51 -3.28
CA ASP A 92 -18.95 -23.21 -4.71
C ASP A 92 -17.59 -22.59 -5.09
N ILE A 93 -16.88 -23.26 -5.99
CA ILE A 93 -15.56 -22.86 -6.49
C ILE A 93 -15.79 -22.31 -7.89
N THR A 94 -15.55 -21.02 -8.08
CA THR A 94 -15.76 -20.33 -9.35
C THR A 94 -14.44 -19.83 -9.90
N VAL A 95 -14.10 -20.24 -11.12
CA VAL A 95 -12.98 -19.70 -11.88
C VAL A 95 -13.50 -18.64 -12.85
N LEU A 96 -12.86 -17.49 -12.88
CA LEU A 96 -13.15 -16.39 -13.79
C LEU A 96 -12.34 -16.55 -15.08
N ASP A 97 -12.90 -16.20 -16.23
CA ASP A 97 -12.22 -16.33 -17.53
C ASP A 97 -11.08 -15.31 -17.69
N ALA A 98 -11.23 -14.15 -17.07
CA ALA A 98 -10.21 -13.11 -17.16
C ALA A 98 -9.05 -13.48 -16.22
N LYS A 99 -7.88 -13.73 -16.80
CA LYS A 99 -6.64 -13.74 -16.03
C LYS A 99 -6.41 -12.32 -15.51
N PRO A 100 -5.91 -12.17 -14.26
CA PRO A 100 -5.54 -10.85 -13.78
C PRO A 100 -4.46 -10.28 -14.70
N ASP A 101 -4.56 -8.99 -15.02
CA ASP A 101 -3.44 -8.27 -15.61
C ASP A 101 -2.29 -8.35 -14.61
N TYR A 102 -1.23 -9.05 -15.01
CA TYR A 102 -0.02 -9.02 -14.21
C TYR A 102 0.49 -7.60 -14.22
N ARG A 103 0.57 -7.00 -13.07
CA ARG A 103 1.44 -5.87 -12.87
C ARG A 103 2.85 -6.42 -12.97
N LEU A 104 3.38 -6.47 -14.19
CA LEU A 104 4.76 -6.76 -14.42
C LEU A 104 5.58 -5.77 -13.60
N TRP A 105 6.54 -6.27 -12.91
CA TRP A 105 7.41 -5.68 -11.92
C TRP A 105 8.24 -4.47 -12.43
N ASP A 106 7.62 -3.52 -13.12
CA ASP A 106 8.15 -2.16 -13.25
C ASP A 106 7.86 -1.33 -11.99
N TYR A 107 7.23 -1.98 -10.99
CA TYR A 107 7.04 -1.40 -9.68
C TYR A 107 8.38 -1.23 -8.99
N GLN A 108 8.88 -0.02 -9.01
CA GLN A 108 10.07 0.32 -8.25
C GLN A 108 9.66 1.16 -7.04
N ARG A 109 10.00 0.67 -5.86
CA ARG A 109 9.83 1.40 -4.62
C ARG A 109 11.15 1.48 -3.88
N LEU A 110 11.52 2.68 -3.48
CA LEU A 110 12.71 2.93 -2.68
C LEU A 110 12.49 2.42 -1.25
N ALA A 111 13.55 1.94 -0.60
CA ALA A 111 13.54 1.58 0.82
C ALA A 111 13.52 2.85 1.71
N PHE A 112 12.66 3.78 1.37
CA PHE A 112 12.46 5.03 2.07
C PHE A 112 11.44 4.88 3.18
N ASN A 113 11.68 5.52 4.32
CA ASN A 113 10.74 5.55 5.45
C ASN A 113 10.60 6.97 5.96
N MET A 114 9.42 7.53 5.77
CA MET A 114 9.06 8.85 6.29
C MET A 114 8.88 8.78 7.80
N GLN A 115 9.50 9.68 8.51
CA GLN A 115 9.16 9.93 9.90
C GLN A 115 7.84 10.71 9.98
N ALA A 116 6.94 10.31 10.88
CA ALA A 116 5.79 11.14 11.21
C ALA A 116 6.28 12.49 11.74
N GLN A 117 5.66 13.59 11.30
CA GLN A 117 6.02 14.90 11.84
C GLN A 117 5.66 15.02 13.32
N THR A 118 6.56 15.56 14.11
CA THR A 118 6.39 15.64 15.57
C THR A 118 5.77 16.96 16.04
N GLN A 119 5.60 17.92 15.14
CA GLN A 119 4.88 19.19 15.37
C GLN A 119 3.96 19.48 14.17
N SER A 120 2.91 20.26 14.39
CA SER A 120 1.86 20.51 13.40
C SER A 120 2.34 21.16 12.09
N ASN A 121 3.46 21.90 12.13
CA ASN A 121 4.04 22.59 10.97
C ASN A 121 5.38 22.00 10.52
N TRP A 122 5.77 20.82 10.96
CA TRP A 122 7.10 20.25 10.69
C TRP A 122 7.16 19.22 9.56
N CYS A 123 6.20 19.23 8.63
CA CYS A 123 6.28 18.36 7.44
C CYS A 123 7.61 18.52 6.68
N TRP A 124 8.11 19.74 6.55
CA TRP A 124 9.41 20.04 5.94
C TRP A 124 10.60 19.45 6.73
N ALA A 125 10.56 19.49 8.06
CA ALA A 125 11.60 18.91 8.91
C ALA A 125 11.57 17.38 8.87
N ALA A 126 10.39 16.78 8.90
CA ALA A 126 10.20 15.33 8.77
C ALA A 126 10.72 14.83 7.43
N VAL A 127 10.38 15.48 6.32
CA VAL A 127 10.87 15.13 4.98
C VAL A 127 12.40 15.23 4.92
N ALA A 128 12.98 16.36 5.32
CA ALA A 128 14.44 16.55 5.26
C ALA A 128 15.20 15.51 6.10
N THR A 129 14.73 15.23 7.33
CA THR A 129 15.32 14.23 8.21
C THR A 129 15.21 12.83 7.60
N SER A 130 14.07 12.49 7.01
CA SER A 130 13.85 11.19 6.39
C SER A 130 14.70 11.00 5.13
N VAL A 131 14.90 12.05 4.34
CA VAL A 131 15.82 12.04 3.19
C VAL A 131 17.27 11.83 3.67
N ALA A 132 17.68 12.49 4.75
CA ALA A 132 19.03 12.32 5.31
C ALA A 132 19.26 10.86 5.77
N LEU A 133 18.29 10.24 6.44
CA LEU A 133 18.36 8.85 6.87
C LEU A 133 18.32 7.86 5.70
N TYR A 134 17.60 8.18 4.64
CA TYR A 134 17.56 7.36 3.44
C TYR A 134 18.94 7.25 2.77
N TYR A 135 19.65 8.37 2.61
CA TYR A 135 20.97 8.38 2.00
C TYR A 135 22.09 7.93 2.97
N ASN A 136 21.90 8.15 4.27
CA ASN A 136 22.84 7.76 5.30
C ASN A 136 22.11 7.26 6.55
N ALA A 137 22.03 5.96 6.74
CA ALA A 137 21.38 5.34 7.90
C ALA A 137 22.02 5.74 9.26
N ALA A 138 23.28 6.22 9.24
CA ALA A 138 23.97 6.75 10.43
C ALA A 138 23.79 8.26 10.61
N SER A 139 22.90 8.92 9.84
CA SER A 139 22.61 10.34 9.98
C SER A 139 22.16 10.67 11.39
N THR A 140 22.71 11.73 11.96
CA THR A 140 22.36 12.23 13.31
C THR A 140 21.33 13.37 13.27
N TRP A 141 20.87 13.73 12.09
CA TRP A 141 19.82 14.72 11.94
C TRP A 141 18.50 14.23 12.55
N THR A 142 17.86 15.11 13.30
CA THR A 142 16.50 14.91 13.82
C THR A 142 15.62 16.07 13.37
N GLN A 143 14.30 15.91 13.41
CA GLN A 143 13.39 17.02 13.04
C GLN A 143 13.67 18.28 13.83
N CYS A 144 13.95 18.16 15.13
CA CYS A 144 14.22 19.32 15.97
C CYS A 144 15.57 19.98 15.69
N THR A 145 16.62 19.23 15.34
CA THR A 145 17.92 19.82 14.96
C THR A 145 17.85 20.49 13.59
N VAL A 146 17.09 19.92 12.66
CA VAL A 146 16.77 20.61 11.39
C VAL A 146 15.98 21.87 11.63
N ALA A 147 15.00 21.85 12.57
CA ALA A 147 14.23 23.03 12.93
C ALA A 147 15.10 24.11 13.57
N ASN A 148 16.02 23.76 14.48
CA ASN A 148 17.00 24.72 15.02
C ASN A 148 17.79 25.39 13.89
N SER A 149 18.36 24.64 13.00
CA SER A 149 19.18 25.14 11.90
C SER A 149 18.39 26.02 10.92
N GLN A 150 17.13 25.59 10.60
CA GLN A 150 16.28 26.32 9.68
C GLN A 150 15.76 27.64 10.23
N THR A 151 15.40 27.67 11.52
CA THR A 151 14.75 28.84 12.15
C THR A 151 15.73 29.75 12.89
N GLY A 152 17.01 29.37 13.01
CA GLY A 152 18.00 30.07 13.80
C GLY A 152 17.77 29.98 15.32
N GLN A 153 16.94 29.03 15.76
CA GLN A 153 16.67 28.78 17.17
C GLN A 153 17.64 27.73 17.73
N THR A 154 17.73 27.65 19.05
CA THR A 154 18.57 26.65 19.75
C THR A 154 17.76 25.72 20.65
N ASN A 155 16.47 25.99 20.80
CA ASN A 155 15.59 25.31 21.77
C ASN A 155 14.49 24.43 21.14
N CYS A 156 14.48 24.25 19.81
CA CYS A 156 13.46 23.44 19.14
C CYS A 156 13.50 21.96 19.56
N CYS A 157 14.58 21.51 20.21
CA CYS A 157 14.66 20.14 20.76
C CYS A 157 14.13 20.05 22.21
N THR A 158 13.63 21.11 22.79
CA THR A 158 12.94 21.05 24.08
C THR A 158 11.42 21.02 23.86
N PRO A 159 10.63 20.41 24.75
CA PRO A 159 9.17 20.34 24.57
C PRO A 159 8.51 21.71 24.40
N ALA A 160 8.89 22.69 25.22
CA ALA A 160 8.35 24.05 25.15
C ALA A 160 8.82 24.80 23.89
N GLY A 161 10.08 24.64 23.49
CA GLY A 161 10.60 25.25 22.28
C GLY A 161 9.98 24.67 21.02
N ALA A 162 9.87 23.33 20.93
CA ALA A 162 9.32 22.64 19.78
C ALA A 162 7.89 23.08 19.46
N SER A 163 7.05 23.25 20.47
CA SER A 163 5.66 23.71 20.31
C SER A 163 5.53 25.23 20.11
N GLY A 164 6.57 26.00 20.43
CA GLY A 164 6.59 27.46 20.27
C GLY A 164 6.57 27.90 18.80
N THR A 165 5.89 29.00 18.50
CA THR A 165 5.70 29.54 17.15
C THR A 165 7.00 29.82 16.40
N ALA A 166 8.09 30.09 17.09
CA ALA A 166 9.41 30.31 16.49
C ALA A 166 9.97 29.00 15.85
N CYS A 167 9.77 27.86 16.49
CA CYS A 167 10.18 26.55 15.98
C CYS A 167 9.09 25.88 15.15
N ASN A 168 7.84 25.89 15.65
CA ASN A 168 6.69 25.27 14.99
C ASN A 168 6.08 26.21 13.94
N SER A 169 6.83 26.54 12.93
CA SER A 169 6.44 27.46 11.86
C SER A 169 6.52 26.77 10.49
N GLN A 170 5.72 27.25 9.55
CA GLN A 170 5.79 26.78 8.15
C GLN A 170 7.09 27.31 7.52
N GLN A 171 7.83 26.42 6.87
CA GLN A 171 9.09 26.72 6.20
C GLN A 171 9.10 26.11 4.78
N PRO A 172 9.83 26.69 3.82
CA PRO A 172 10.11 26.06 2.54
C PRO A 172 11.05 24.86 2.75
N LEU A 173 11.01 23.87 1.84
CA LEU A 173 11.77 22.63 1.98
C LEU A 173 13.19 22.69 1.40
N ASP A 174 13.47 23.62 0.50
CA ASP A 174 14.77 23.70 -0.19
C ASP A 174 15.93 23.92 0.79
N ASN A 175 15.78 24.82 1.76
CA ASN A 175 16.85 25.05 2.74
C ASN A 175 17.03 23.91 3.75
N PRO A 176 16.00 23.30 4.34
CA PRO A 176 16.13 22.07 5.10
C PRO A 176 16.87 20.94 4.37
N LEU A 177 16.58 20.71 3.10
CA LEU A 177 17.31 19.74 2.28
C LEU A 177 18.77 20.13 2.03
N ARG A 178 19.11 21.44 1.94
CA ARG A 178 20.50 21.92 1.91
C ARG A 178 21.21 21.71 3.25
N ILE A 179 20.53 22.00 4.35
CA ILE A 179 21.07 21.82 5.71
C ILE A 179 21.50 20.39 5.93
N VAL A 180 20.70 19.42 5.50
CA VAL A 180 21.04 18.00 5.62
C VAL A 180 21.96 17.47 4.50
N GLY A 181 22.31 18.31 3.50
CA GLY A 181 23.26 18.00 2.43
C GLY A 181 22.68 17.35 1.18
N HIS A 182 21.36 17.16 1.11
CA HIS A 182 20.72 16.31 0.11
C HIS A 182 19.83 17.04 -0.92
N LEU A 183 19.86 18.37 -1.00
CA LEU A 183 19.23 19.08 -2.09
C LEU A 183 20.08 18.99 -3.37
N ASN A 184 19.51 18.52 -4.46
CA ASN A 184 20.09 18.69 -5.80
C ASN A 184 19.60 20.00 -6.44
N ARG A 185 18.29 20.08 -6.71
CA ARG A 185 17.63 21.27 -7.28
C ARG A 185 16.18 21.36 -6.86
N MET A 186 15.56 22.51 -7.03
CA MET A 186 14.13 22.74 -6.85
C MET A 186 13.55 23.36 -8.12
N VAL A 187 12.34 22.99 -8.47
CA VAL A 187 11.54 23.65 -9.50
C VAL A 187 10.18 24.05 -8.91
N ALA A 188 9.76 25.30 -9.21
CA ALA A 188 8.49 25.85 -8.74
C ALA A 188 7.33 25.36 -9.64
N ASN A 189 7.28 24.07 -9.89
CA ASN A 189 6.25 23.39 -10.66
C ASN A 189 6.22 21.91 -10.32
N ARG A 190 5.11 21.24 -10.69
CA ARG A 190 5.09 19.78 -10.78
C ARG A 190 5.97 19.33 -11.96
N VAL A 191 6.46 18.11 -11.88
CA VAL A 191 7.14 17.43 -13.00
C VAL A 191 6.23 16.35 -13.55
N ASP A 192 6.46 15.89 -14.77
CA ASP A 192 5.69 14.83 -15.39
C ASP A 192 6.01 13.44 -14.75
N PHE A 193 5.19 12.45 -15.09
CA PHE A 193 5.36 11.10 -14.54
C PHE A 193 6.70 10.46 -14.95
N ALA A 194 7.14 10.70 -16.20
CA ALA A 194 8.40 10.14 -16.70
C ALA A 194 9.61 10.68 -15.91
N GLU A 195 9.54 11.93 -15.47
CA GLU A 195 10.60 12.52 -14.63
C GLU A 195 10.57 11.95 -13.19
N VAL A 196 9.36 11.73 -12.61
CA VAL A 196 9.23 10.99 -11.32
C VAL A 196 9.84 9.60 -11.44
N GLU A 197 9.48 8.89 -12.50
CA GLU A 197 9.98 7.54 -12.79
C GLU A 197 11.51 7.51 -12.92
N SER A 198 12.08 8.47 -13.65
CA SER A 198 13.53 8.60 -13.81
C SER A 198 14.26 8.81 -12.48
N GLU A 199 13.74 9.67 -11.60
CA GLU A 199 14.34 9.91 -10.27
C GLU A 199 14.24 8.67 -9.39
N VAL A 200 13.07 8.04 -9.32
CA VAL A 200 12.86 6.83 -8.52
C VAL A 200 13.72 5.67 -9.03
N LYS A 201 13.78 5.45 -10.34
CA LYS A 201 14.64 4.42 -10.96
C LYS A 201 16.12 4.66 -10.71
N ALA A 202 16.52 5.90 -10.55
CA ALA A 202 17.89 6.28 -10.18
C ALA A 202 18.17 6.24 -8.66
N GLY A 203 17.22 5.74 -7.85
CA GLY A 203 17.38 5.63 -6.40
C GLY A 203 17.23 6.96 -5.65
N ARG A 204 16.60 7.96 -6.26
CA ARG A 204 16.44 9.29 -5.67
C ARG A 204 14.99 9.58 -5.34
N PRO A 205 14.62 9.72 -4.05
CA PRO A 205 13.28 10.17 -3.66
C PRO A 205 13.05 11.61 -4.13
N LEU A 206 11.87 11.86 -4.71
CA LEU A 206 11.47 13.18 -5.18
C LEU A 206 10.48 13.80 -4.17
N CYS A 207 10.90 14.87 -3.49
CA CYS A 207 10.00 15.53 -2.55
C CYS A 207 9.06 16.50 -3.27
N VAL A 208 7.83 16.57 -2.78
CA VAL A 208 6.71 17.26 -3.41
C VAL A 208 6.10 18.25 -2.43
N ARG A 209 5.83 19.47 -2.90
CA ARG A 209 4.99 20.42 -2.15
C ARG A 209 3.57 20.40 -2.68
N ILE A 210 2.66 20.14 -1.79
CA ILE A 210 1.22 20.26 -1.99
C ILE A 210 0.78 21.65 -1.50
N GLY A 211 0.11 22.41 -2.35
CA GLY A 211 -0.58 23.64 -1.97
C GLY A 211 -2.07 23.32 -1.72
N TRP A 212 -2.58 23.69 -0.56
CA TRP A 212 -3.99 23.46 -0.23
C TRP A 212 -4.89 24.55 -0.81
N SER A 213 -6.09 24.22 -1.24
CA SER A 213 -7.08 25.18 -1.76
C SER A 213 -7.48 26.24 -0.71
N ALA A 214 -7.45 25.88 0.57
CA ALA A 214 -7.71 26.79 1.70
C ALA A 214 -6.50 27.64 2.12
N GLY A 215 -5.37 27.52 1.40
CA GLY A 215 -4.10 28.16 1.72
C GLY A 215 -3.16 27.27 2.53
N GLY A 216 -1.87 27.71 2.57
CA GLY A 216 -0.80 26.93 3.18
C GLY A 216 -0.22 25.86 2.26
N GLY A 217 0.48 24.91 2.84
CA GLY A 217 1.10 23.83 2.07
C GLY A 217 1.55 22.67 2.94
N HIS A 218 1.89 21.57 2.28
CA HIS A 218 2.34 20.35 2.91
C HIS A 218 3.45 19.71 2.06
N PHE A 219 4.27 18.88 2.66
CA PHE A 219 5.34 18.17 1.97
C PHE A 219 5.20 16.67 2.18
N CYS A 220 5.30 15.93 1.08
CA CYS A 220 5.41 14.49 1.03
C CYS A 220 6.52 14.09 0.05
N THR A 221 6.75 12.79 -0.12
CA THR A 221 7.84 12.29 -0.97
C THR A 221 7.35 11.19 -1.89
N ALA A 222 7.58 11.31 -3.20
CA ALA A 222 7.42 10.23 -4.17
C ALA A 222 8.60 9.26 -4.01
N ILE A 223 8.29 8.01 -3.73
CA ILE A 223 9.25 6.96 -3.37
C ILE A 223 9.13 5.72 -4.24
N GLY A 224 8.19 5.69 -5.15
CA GLY A 224 7.97 4.56 -6.04
C GLY A 224 7.11 4.94 -7.21
N VAL A 225 7.17 4.13 -8.24
CA VAL A 225 6.36 4.24 -9.46
C VAL A 225 5.85 2.88 -9.89
N ASP A 226 4.70 2.88 -10.52
CA ASP A 226 4.08 1.73 -11.17
C ASP A 226 3.24 2.25 -12.35
N ALA A 227 3.23 1.54 -13.45
CA ALA A 227 2.43 1.90 -14.62
C ALA A 227 1.61 0.69 -15.10
N PRO A 228 0.63 0.24 -14.31
CA PRO A 228 -0.24 -0.87 -14.70
C PRO A 228 -1.16 -0.44 -15.85
N GLY A 229 -0.95 -1.00 -17.02
CA GLY A 229 -1.68 -0.58 -18.21
C GLY A 229 -1.45 0.90 -18.51
N ASP A 230 -2.53 1.67 -18.72
CA ASP A 230 -2.46 3.11 -19.03
C ASP A 230 -2.47 4.02 -17.79
N GLN A 231 -2.42 3.45 -16.58
CA GLN A 231 -2.54 4.22 -15.34
C GLN A 231 -1.20 4.43 -14.65
N ALA A 232 -0.70 5.66 -14.65
CA ALA A 232 0.49 6.07 -13.92
C ALA A 232 0.21 6.15 -12.41
N ILE A 233 0.92 5.37 -11.62
CA ILE A 233 0.82 5.33 -10.16
C ILE A 233 2.13 5.82 -9.53
N VAL A 234 2.03 6.68 -8.53
CA VAL A 234 3.15 7.15 -7.70
C VAL A 234 2.95 6.66 -6.27
N ALA A 235 3.92 5.92 -5.76
CA ALA A 235 3.97 5.60 -4.34
C ALA A 235 4.48 6.81 -3.56
N VAL A 236 3.69 7.28 -2.62
CA VAL A 236 3.96 8.44 -1.78
C VAL A 236 4.19 8.00 -0.35
N ASP A 237 5.15 8.62 0.32
CA ASP A 237 5.30 8.54 1.77
C ASP A 237 5.14 9.94 2.38
N ASP A 238 4.25 10.07 3.35
CA ASP A 238 3.74 11.35 3.85
C ASP A 238 3.88 11.40 5.38
N PRO A 239 4.39 12.49 5.95
CA PRO A 239 4.62 12.60 7.39
C PRO A 239 3.34 12.71 8.23
N ILE A 240 2.16 12.89 7.61
CA ILE A 240 0.85 12.91 8.28
C ILE A 240 0.02 11.69 7.86
N TYR A 241 -0.06 11.42 6.56
CA TYR A 241 -0.99 10.43 6.00
C TYR A 241 -0.35 9.05 5.77
N GLY A 242 0.98 8.95 5.95
CA GLY A 242 1.71 7.68 5.77
C GLY A 242 1.87 7.28 4.31
N LYS A 243 2.11 5.99 4.09
CA LYS A 243 2.35 5.43 2.75
C LYS A 243 1.04 5.21 2.01
N SER A 244 1.01 5.62 0.75
CA SER A 244 -0.13 5.41 -0.16
C SER A 244 0.32 5.34 -1.61
N ASP A 245 -0.43 4.61 -2.43
CA ASP A 245 -0.28 4.61 -3.87
C ASP A 245 -1.31 5.55 -4.47
N GLN A 246 -0.86 6.56 -5.22
CA GLN A 246 -1.67 7.62 -5.78
C GLN A 246 -1.66 7.54 -7.31
N VAL A 247 -2.81 7.66 -7.95
CA VAL A 247 -2.83 7.97 -9.38
C VAL A 247 -2.11 9.30 -9.59
N TYR A 248 -1.16 9.37 -10.53
CA TYR A 248 -0.35 10.56 -10.76
C TYR A 248 -1.18 11.84 -10.91
N ASN A 249 -2.29 11.77 -11.66
CA ASN A 249 -3.17 12.93 -11.82
C ASN A 249 -3.85 13.35 -10.50
N THR A 250 -4.21 12.39 -9.65
CA THR A 250 -4.77 12.67 -8.31
C THR A 250 -3.74 13.34 -7.41
N LEU A 251 -2.51 12.82 -7.37
CA LEU A 251 -1.39 13.47 -6.66
C LEU A 251 -1.15 14.89 -7.17
N ALA A 252 -1.24 15.09 -8.49
CA ALA A 252 -0.96 16.35 -9.14
C ALA A 252 -2.03 17.43 -8.88
N THR A 253 -3.31 17.08 -8.77
CA THR A 253 -4.42 18.04 -8.84
C THR A 253 -5.42 17.98 -7.70
N SER A 254 -5.47 16.88 -6.95
CA SER A 254 -6.48 16.66 -5.90
C SER A 254 -5.99 15.77 -4.75
N TYR A 255 -4.69 15.87 -4.40
CA TYR A 255 -4.15 15.12 -3.28
C TYR A 255 -4.95 15.35 -2.00
N GLN A 256 -5.36 14.28 -1.31
CA GLN A 256 -6.24 14.32 -0.14
C GLN A 256 -7.52 15.15 -0.38
N GLY A 257 -8.03 15.16 -1.62
CA GLY A 257 -9.27 15.83 -2.01
C GLY A 257 -9.16 17.31 -2.35
N SER A 258 -8.09 18.03 -1.97
CA SER A 258 -8.01 19.48 -2.16
C SER A 258 -6.62 20.04 -2.46
N GLY A 259 -5.60 19.19 -2.45
CA GLY A 259 -4.21 19.59 -2.61
C GLY A 259 -3.77 19.56 -4.07
N THR A 260 -2.96 20.54 -4.48
CA THR A 260 -2.33 20.61 -5.81
C THR A 260 -0.81 20.58 -5.66
N TRP A 261 -0.14 19.76 -6.48
CA TRP A 261 1.31 19.72 -6.54
C TRP A 261 1.87 21.02 -7.16
N THR A 262 2.65 21.76 -6.39
CA THR A 262 3.12 23.11 -6.76
C THR A 262 4.63 23.22 -6.96
N HIS A 263 5.43 22.41 -6.26
CA HIS A 263 6.90 22.42 -6.35
C HIS A 263 7.46 21.02 -6.23
N SER A 264 8.60 20.80 -6.87
CA SER A 264 9.35 19.55 -6.85
C SER A 264 10.77 19.79 -6.36
N TYR A 265 11.24 18.95 -5.44
CA TYR A 265 12.58 19.03 -4.84
C TYR A 265 13.33 17.74 -5.15
N TYR A 266 14.34 17.85 -5.97
CA TYR A 266 15.20 16.75 -6.37
C TYR A 266 16.26 16.53 -5.29
N THR A 267 16.47 15.29 -4.95
CA THR A 267 17.43 14.89 -3.93
C THR A 267 18.68 14.25 -4.56
N ARG A 268 19.73 14.15 -3.76
CA ARG A 268 20.99 13.48 -4.12
C ARG A 268 21.62 12.86 -2.88
N ALA A 269 22.48 11.84 -3.10
CA ALA A 269 23.34 11.29 -2.06
C ALA A 269 24.35 12.33 -1.52
#